data_4e9aa7396f17339acf343a2e37ef2f82
#
_entry.id   4e9aa7396f17339acf343a2e37ef2f82
#
_cell.length_a   1.000
_cell.length_b   1.000
_cell.length_c   1.000
_cell.angle_alpha   90.00
_cell.angle_beta   90.00
_cell.angle_gamma   90.00
#
_symmetry.space_group_name_H-M   'P 1'
#
loop_
_entity.id
_entity.type
_entity.pdbx_description
1 polymer ?
#
loop_
_entity_poly.entity_id
_entity_poly.type
_entity_poly.pdbx_seq_one_letter_code
_entity_poly.pdbx_strand_id
1 'polypeptide(L)'
;MLFEAILFDCDGVLVDSEHITNRALHTMLNASGWAISEAECLQIFIGKTVRSETARIERETGQPLTDAWMAAFYALRDQGLHAHLQAIPGAVAAVQQCHALLGGKIAVASGADKAKVLMQLDKVGLLPLFDPHIFSGHDLPRTKPFPDVYLAAAAALGVEPTRCAVVEDTVTGVTAGVVAGATVFGYSPGGPEHATPQALRAAGATQVF
;
A
#
# COMPACT_ATOMS: atom_id res chain seq x y z
N MET A 1 23.47 -11.57 10.20
CA MET A 1 22.43 -10.56 9.94
C MET A 1 21.15 -11.04 10.60
N LEU A 2 20.33 -10.15 11.15
CA LEU A 2 19.11 -10.54 11.87
C LEU A 2 18.03 -11.04 10.89
N PHE A 3 17.97 -10.44 9.69
CA PHE A 3 17.02 -10.78 8.62
C PHE A 3 17.76 -11.20 7.34
N GLU A 4 17.12 -12.07 6.55
CA GLU A 4 17.63 -12.55 5.27
C GLU A 4 16.94 -11.90 4.07
N ALA A 5 15.74 -11.33 4.28
CA ALA A 5 14.99 -10.60 3.28
C ALA A 5 14.20 -9.44 3.89
N ILE A 6 13.87 -8.44 3.07
CA ILE A 6 12.94 -7.36 3.44
C ILE A 6 11.82 -7.30 2.41
N LEU A 7 10.58 -7.29 2.91
CA LEU A 7 9.36 -7.18 2.13
C LEU A 7 8.73 -5.81 2.39
N PHE A 8 8.62 -4.99 1.37
CA PHE A 8 8.08 -3.64 1.47
C PHE A 8 6.63 -3.60 1.00
N ASP A 9 5.77 -2.91 1.73
CA ASP A 9 4.58 -2.35 1.11
C ASP A 9 4.97 -1.26 0.10
N CYS A 10 4.05 -0.86 -0.76
CA CYS A 10 4.29 0.14 -1.79
C CYS A 10 3.72 1.51 -1.41
N ASP A 11 2.40 1.58 -1.30
CA ASP A 11 1.66 2.83 -1.04
C ASP A 11 1.92 3.29 0.41
N GLY A 12 2.32 4.54 0.63
CA GLY A 12 2.62 5.07 1.96
C GLY A 12 3.97 4.63 2.55
N VAL A 13 4.67 3.66 1.95
CA VAL A 13 6.00 3.19 2.38
C VAL A 13 7.09 3.58 1.37
N LEU A 14 6.92 3.22 0.12
CA LEU A 14 7.87 3.52 -0.95
C LEU A 14 7.50 4.80 -1.72
N VAL A 15 6.21 5.03 -1.88
CA VAL A 15 5.65 6.14 -2.67
C VAL A 15 4.56 6.88 -1.89
N ASP A 16 4.53 8.21 -2.04
CA ASP A 16 3.54 9.10 -1.45
C ASP A 16 2.31 9.22 -2.38
N SER A 17 1.44 8.21 -2.34
CA SER A 17 0.30 8.06 -3.24
C SER A 17 -1.06 8.39 -2.60
N GLU A 18 -1.15 8.42 -1.26
CA GLU A 18 -2.43 8.50 -0.53
C GLU A 18 -3.18 9.80 -0.84
N HIS A 19 -2.52 10.97 -0.77
CA HIS A 19 -3.15 12.26 -1.04
C HIS A 19 -3.63 12.37 -2.50
N ILE A 20 -2.92 11.77 -3.47
CA ILE A 20 -3.29 11.77 -4.89
C ILE A 20 -4.54 10.90 -5.10
N THR A 21 -4.54 9.71 -4.51
CA THR A 21 -5.65 8.77 -4.57
C THR A 21 -6.91 9.35 -3.91
N ASN A 22 -6.76 9.97 -2.72
CA ASN A 22 -7.86 10.61 -2.01
C ASN A 22 -8.45 11.77 -2.80
N ARG A 23 -7.62 12.61 -3.43
CA ARG A 23 -8.10 13.73 -4.28
C ARG A 23 -8.90 13.24 -5.48
N ALA A 24 -8.46 12.17 -6.14
CA ALA A 24 -9.21 11.56 -7.24
C ALA A 24 -10.57 11.02 -6.76
N LEU A 25 -10.57 10.31 -5.62
CA LEU A 25 -11.80 9.80 -5.01
C LEU A 25 -12.75 10.92 -4.60
N HIS A 26 -12.26 11.93 -3.89
CA HIS A 26 -13.01 13.13 -3.51
C HIS A 26 -13.68 13.79 -4.71
N THR A 27 -12.93 13.98 -5.81
CA THR A 27 -13.46 14.55 -7.06
C THR A 27 -14.62 13.72 -7.61
N MET A 28 -14.45 12.39 -7.65
CA MET A 28 -15.48 11.48 -8.16
C MET A 28 -16.74 11.46 -7.29
N LEU A 29 -16.58 11.44 -5.97
CA LEU A 29 -17.70 11.44 -5.02
C LEU A 29 -18.53 12.72 -5.13
N ASN A 30 -17.86 13.88 -5.18
CA ASN A 30 -18.56 15.18 -5.36
C ASN A 30 -19.28 15.25 -6.71
N ALA A 31 -18.66 14.80 -7.79
CA ALA A 31 -19.31 14.71 -9.11
C ALA A 31 -20.52 13.77 -9.13
N SER A 32 -20.53 12.78 -8.22
CA SER A 32 -21.64 11.83 -8.04
C SER A 32 -22.74 12.31 -7.08
N GLY A 33 -22.61 13.54 -6.53
CA GLY A 33 -23.62 14.15 -5.66
C GLY A 33 -23.36 14.02 -4.15
N TRP A 34 -22.28 13.39 -3.72
CA TRP A 34 -21.88 13.36 -2.32
C TRP A 34 -21.00 14.57 -1.99
N ALA A 35 -21.61 15.65 -1.49
CA ALA A 35 -20.89 16.85 -1.06
C ALA A 35 -20.09 16.58 0.20
N ILE A 36 -18.82 16.22 0.02
CA ILE A 36 -17.87 15.88 1.08
C ILE A 36 -16.59 16.70 0.93
N SER A 37 -15.95 17.10 2.01
CA SER A 37 -14.63 17.72 1.98
C SER A 37 -13.52 16.70 1.73
N GLU A 38 -12.36 17.16 1.25
CA GLU A 38 -11.20 16.30 1.04
C GLU A 38 -10.71 15.63 2.35
N ALA A 39 -10.78 16.37 3.47
CA ALA A 39 -10.41 15.85 4.79
C ALA A 39 -11.39 14.79 5.30
N GLU A 40 -12.71 14.98 5.11
CA GLU A 40 -13.70 13.95 5.47
C GLU A 40 -13.57 12.71 4.59
N CYS A 41 -13.33 12.90 3.27
CA CYS A 41 -13.06 11.80 2.35
C CYS A 41 -11.87 10.96 2.85
N LEU A 42 -10.75 11.61 3.19
CA LEU A 42 -9.58 10.94 3.72
C LEU A 42 -9.90 10.13 4.99
N GLN A 43 -10.57 10.73 5.98
CA GLN A 43 -10.93 10.05 7.23
C GLN A 43 -11.82 8.81 7.02
N ILE A 44 -12.70 8.86 6.03
CA ILE A 44 -13.63 7.77 5.74
C ILE A 44 -12.93 6.60 5.03
N PHE A 45 -12.02 6.90 4.10
CA PHE A 45 -11.46 5.92 3.17
C PHE A 45 -10.03 5.47 3.52
N ILE A 46 -9.36 6.10 4.48
CA ILE A 46 -8.01 5.71 4.88
C ILE A 46 -7.93 4.22 5.23
N GLY A 47 -6.99 3.52 4.64
CA GLY A 47 -6.78 2.07 4.85
C GLY A 47 -7.89 1.17 4.31
N LYS A 48 -8.81 1.71 3.50
CA LYS A 48 -9.94 0.98 2.92
C LYS A 48 -9.91 1.02 1.40
N THR A 49 -10.51 0.01 0.78
CA THR A 49 -10.76 0.05 -0.66
C THR A 49 -12.09 0.75 -0.95
N VAL A 50 -12.19 1.40 -2.10
CA VAL A 50 -13.47 2.01 -2.55
C VAL A 50 -14.58 0.97 -2.59
N ARG A 51 -14.29 -0.25 -3.05
CA ARG A 51 -15.28 -1.34 -3.12
C ARG A 51 -15.74 -1.83 -1.74
N SER A 52 -14.91 -1.74 -0.69
CA SER A 52 -15.36 -2.12 0.67
C SER A 52 -16.38 -1.13 1.25
N GLU A 53 -16.45 0.09 0.71
CA GLU A 53 -17.37 1.14 1.13
C GLU A 53 -18.54 1.33 0.14
N THR A 54 -18.79 0.37 -0.77
CA THR A 54 -19.85 0.45 -1.80
C THR A 54 -21.20 0.88 -1.23
N ALA A 55 -21.68 0.19 -0.19
CA ALA A 55 -23.00 0.50 0.41
C ALA A 55 -23.08 1.95 0.97
N ARG A 56 -21.97 2.48 1.45
CA ARG A 56 -21.89 3.86 1.92
C ARG A 56 -21.92 4.82 0.74
N ILE A 57 -21.10 4.59 -0.28
CA ILE A 57 -21.05 5.44 -1.47
C ILE A 57 -22.44 5.51 -2.14
N GLU A 58 -23.10 4.38 -2.34
CA GLU A 58 -24.42 4.30 -2.95
C GLU A 58 -25.49 5.04 -2.13
N ARG A 59 -25.43 4.92 -0.80
CA ARG A 59 -26.34 5.65 0.09
C ARG A 59 -26.15 7.17 -0.01
N GLU A 60 -24.91 7.65 0.01
CA GLU A 60 -24.59 9.08 0.03
C GLU A 60 -24.73 9.75 -1.35
N THR A 61 -24.45 9.00 -2.43
CA THR A 61 -24.60 9.52 -3.81
C THR A 61 -26.00 9.31 -4.37
N GLY A 62 -26.76 8.36 -3.83
CA GLY A 62 -28.03 7.89 -4.42
C GLY A 62 -27.86 7.15 -5.75
N GLN A 63 -26.63 6.74 -6.10
CA GLN A 63 -26.29 6.09 -7.36
C GLN A 63 -25.51 4.79 -7.13
N PRO A 64 -25.70 3.75 -7.98
CA PRO A 64 -24.95 2.51 -7.85
C PRO A 64 -23.48 2.70 -8.19
N LEU A 65 -22.59 2.04 -7.42
CA LEU A 65 -21.16 1.99 -7.69
C LEU A 65 -20.86 0.99 -8.83
N THR A 66 -20.95 1.44 -10.06
CA THR A 66 -20.77 0.62 -11.25
C THR A 66 -19.28 0.37 -11.59
N ASP A 67 -19.02 -0.66 -12.42
CA ASP A 67 -17.67 -0.88 -12.96
C ASP A 67 -17.19 0.28 -13.84
N ALA A 68 -18.11 0.96 -14.55
CA ALA A 68 -17.78 2.17 -15.30
C ALA A 68 -17.33 3.32 -14.39
N TRP A 69 -17.98 3.49 -13.25
CA TRP A 69 -17.57 4.48 -12.24
C TRP A 69 -16.17 4.14 -11.67
N MET A 70 -15.95 2.86 -11.34
CA MET A 70 -14.64 2.41 -10.87
C MET A 70 -13.53 2.60 -11.91
N ALA A 71 -13.81 2.33 -13.18
CA ALA A 71 -12.85 2.56 -14.26
C ALA A 71 -12.51 4.05 -14.41
N ALA A 72 -13.50 4.94 -14.32
CA ALA A 72 -13.27 6.38 -14.35
C ALA A 72 -12.45 6.87 -13.15
N PHE A 73 -12.73 6.35 -11.95
CA PHE A 73 -11.93 6.62 -10.75
C PHE A 73 -10.47 6.18 -10.94
N TYR A 74 -10.23 4.95 -11.40
CA TYR A 74 -8.88 4.47 -11.64
C TYR A 74 -8.15 5.31 -12.69
N ALA A 75 -8.81 5.69 -13.77
CA ALA A 75 -8.22 6.55 -14.80
C ALA A 75 -7.80 7.92 -14.23
N LEU A 76 -8.65 8.55 -13.42
CA LEU A 76 -8.36 9.84 -12.78
C LEU A 76 -7.22 9.71 -11.75
N ARG A 77 -7.23 8.65 -10.93
CA ARG A 77 -6.17 8.31 -9.98
C ARG A 77 -4.83 8.14 -10.71
N ASP A 78 -4.81 7.33 -11.76
CA ASP A 78 -3.58 7.00 -12.48
C ASP A 78 -3.02 8.22 -13.20
N GLN A 79 -3.88 9.08 -13.76
CA GLN A 79 -3.46 10.39 -14.29
C GLN A 79 -2.77 11.25 -13.22
N GLY A 80 -3.34 11.31 -12.02
CA GLY A 80 -2.75 12.04 -10.88
C GLY A 80 -1.41 11.44 -10.45
N LEU A 81 -1.33 10.12 -10.35
CA LEU A 81 -0.10 9.40 -10.01
C LEU A 81 0.99 9.62 -11.07
N HIS A 82 0.67 9.50 -12.36
CA HIS A 82 1.61 9.81 -13.42
C HIS A 82 2.14 11.25 -13.38
N ALA A 83 1.29 12.21 -13.03
CA ALA A 83 1.69 13.62 -12.96
C ALA A 83 2.52 13.95 -11.72
N HIS A 84 2.13 13.49 -10.54
CA HIS A 84 2.56 14.05 -9.27
C HIS A 84 3.22 13.09 -8.29
N LEU A 85 3.19 11.76 -8.54
CA LEU A 85 3.75 10.79 -7.60
C LEU A 85 5.23 11.04 -7.33
N GLN A 86 5.61 10.97 -6.07
CA GLN A 86 6.98 11.03 -5.60
C GLN A 86 7.30 9.84 -4.69
N ALA A 87 8.58 9.52 -4.56
CA ALA A 87 9.01 8.57 -3.54
C ALA A 87 8.87 9.19 -2.14
N ILE A 88 8.57 8.37 -1.15
CA ILE A 88 8.69 8.75 0.26
C ILE A 88 10.13 9.21 0.53
N PRO A 89 10.35 10.34 1.23
CA PRO A 89 11.68 10.83 1.52
C PRO A 89 12.57 9.76 2.18
N GLY A 90 13.72 9.49 1.57
CA GLY A 90 14.66 8.47 2.03
C GLY A 90 14.38 7.02 1.56
N ALA A 91 13.20 6.71 1.03
CA ALA A 91 12.83 5.36 0.62
C ALA A 91 13.76 4.79 -0.46
N VAL A 92 14.09 5.59 -1.48
CA VAL A 92 15.00 5.16 -2.56
C VAL A 92 16.36 4.75 -2.02
N ALA A 93 16.96 5.58 -1.15
CA ALA A 93 18.26 5.29 -0.55
C ALA A 93 18.20 4.06 0.37
N ALA A 94 17.13 3.92 1.16
CA ALA A 94 16.93 2.76 2.03
C ALA A 94 16.81 1.47 1.23
N VAL A 95 16.01 1.45 0.16
CA VAL A 95 15.85 0.28 -0.73
C VAL A 95 17.18 -0.09 -1.37
N GLN A 96 17.95 0.88 -1.89
CA GLN A 96 19.26 0.63 -2.49
C GLN A 96 20.22 -0.02 -1.48
N GLN A 97 20.26 0.48 -0.26
CA GLN A 97 21.09 -0.08 0.81
C GLN A 97 20.64 -1.50 1.19
N CYS A 98 19.34 -1.72 1.37
CA CYS A 98 18.79 -3.04 1.67
C CYS A 98 19.09 -4.04 0.55
N HIS A 99 18.90 -3.65 -0.70
CA HIS A 99 19.22 -4.48 -1.86
C HIS A 99 20.71 -4.90 -1.85
N ALA A 100 21.62 -3.96 -1.65
CA ALA A 100 23.04 -4.24 -1.60
C ALA A 100 23.43 -5.16 -0.42
N LEU A 101 22.91 -4.89 0.78
CA LEU A 101 23.22 -5.64 2.00
C LEU A 101 22.68 -7.08 1.98
N LEU A 102 21.54 -7.30 1.33
CA LEU A 102 20.83 -8.58 1.29
C LEU A 102 21.07 -9.37 -0.02
N GLY A 103 21.98 -8.89 -0.88
CA GLY A 103 22.26 -9.54 -2.15
C GLY A 103 21.04 -9.64 -3.06
N GLY A 104 20.19 -8.61 -3.06
CA GLY A 104 18.98 -8.53 -3.87
C GLY A 104 17.74 -9.20 -3.26
N LYS A 105 17.81 -9.77 -2.06
CA LYS A 105 16.64 -10.39 -1.40
C LYS A 105 15.68 -9.37 -0.81
N ILE A 106 15.05 -8.60 -1.69
CA ILE A 106 13.98 -7.65 -1.37
C ILE A 106 12.79 -7.89 -2.29
N ALA A 107 11.58 -7.60 -1.82
CA ALA A 107 10.37 -7.70 -2.62
C ALA A 107 9.38 -6.58 -2.27
N VAL A 108 8.49 -6.26 -3.22
CA VAL A 108 7.29 -5.46 -2.97
C VAL A 108 6.10 -6.38 -2.81
N ALA A 109 5.31 -6.16 -1.77
CA ALA A 109 4.09 -6.90 -1.43
C ALA A 109 2.96 -5.92 -1.12
N SER A 110 2.19 -5.53 -2.14
CA SER A 110 1.17 -4.48 -2.08
C SER A 110 -0.25 -5.04 -2.09
N GLY A 111 -1.17 -4.32 -1.44
CA GLY A 111 -2.61 -4.52 -1.56
C GLY A 111 -3.22 -3.95 -2.85
N ALA A 112 -2.45 -3.17 -3.63
CA ALA A 112 -2.90 -2.57 -4.88
C ALA A 112 -2.78 -3.54 -6.08
N ASP A 113 -3.43 -3.19 -7.20
CA ASP A 113 -3.27 -3.92 -8.45
C ASP A 113 -1.83 -3.83 -8.99
N LYS A 114 -1.38 -4.90 -9.65
CA LYS A 114 0.02 -5.03 -10.08
C LYS A 114 0.43 -3.96 -11.09
N ALA A 115 -0.48 -3.54 -11.97
CA ALA A 115 -0.19 -2.53 -12.98
C ALA A 115 0.11 -1.17 -12.33
N LYS A 116 -0.68 -0.80 -11.28
CA LYS A 116 -0.43 0.39 -10.47
C LYS A 116 0.94 0.32 -9.80
N VAL A 117 1.26 -0.79 -9.14
CA VAL A 117 2.55 -0.96 -8.43
C VAL A 117 3.73 -0.83 -9.39
N LEU A 118 3.67 -1.48 -10.55
CA LEU A 118 4.72 -1.39 -11.58
C LEU A 118 4.93 0.05 -12.05
N MET A 119 3.85 0.76 -12.36
CA MET A 119 3.89 2.17 -12.78
C MET A 119 4.50 3.06 -11.69
N GLN A 120 4.12 2.85 -10.43
CA GLN A 120 4.64 3.62 -9.31
C GLN A 120 6.14 3.41 -9.11
N LEU A 121 6.59 2.15 -9.10
CA LEU A 121 8.01 1.80 -8.95
C LEU A 121 8.86 2.32 -10.11
N ASP A 122 8.35 2.23 -11.35
CA ASP A 122 9.03 2.76 -12.53
C ASP A 122 9.21 4.28 -12.41
N LYS A 123 8.14 4.99 -12.06
CA LYS A 123 8.15 6.45 -11.91
C LYS A 123 9.18 6.95 -10.90
N VAL A 124 9.39 6.23 -9.81
CA VAL A 124 10.36 6.61 -8.76
C VAL A 124 11.73 5.93 -8.93
N GLY A 125 11.95 5.19 -10.02
CA GLY A 125 13.24 4.56 -10.36
C GLY A 125 13.59 3.35 -9.48
N LEU A 126 12.61 2.73 -8.81
CA LEU A 126 12.80 1.55 -7.96
C LEU A 126 12.54 0.22 -8.68
N LEU A 127 11.84 0.24 -9.81
CA LEU A 127 11.45 -0.97 -10.54
C LEU A 127 12.62 -1.94 -10.80
N PRO A 128 13.80 -1.51 -11.27
CA PRO A 128 14.90 -2.43 -11.55
C PRO A 128 15.48 -3.15 -10.34
N LEU A 129 15.25 -2.62 -9.12
CA LEU A 129 15.74 -3.23 -7.87
C LEU A 129 14.82 -4.34 -7.36
N PHE A 130 13.54 -4.30 -7.74
CA PHE A 130 12.53 -5.24 -7.26
C PHE A 130 12.16 -6.31 -8.30
N ASP A 131 12.32 -6.05 -9.59
CA ASP A 131 11.95 -7.02 -10.65
C ASP A 131 12.80 -8.29 -10.59
N PRO A 132 12.18 -9.51 -10.58
CA PRO A 132 10.76 -9.83 -10.76
C PRO A 132 9.94 -9.96 -9.46
N HIS A 133 10.45 -9.54 -8.32
CA HIS A 133 9.87 -9.78 -6.98
C HIS A 133 8.81 -8.73 -6.59
N ILE A 134 7.75 -8.60 -7.41
CA ILE A 134 6.65 -7.65 -7.22
C ILE A 134 5.33 -8.42 -7.13
N PHE A 135 4.68 -8.34 -5.97
CA PHE A 135 3.49 -9.11 -5.63
C PHE A 135 2.30 -8.19 -5.34
N SER A 136 1.16 -8.51 -5.95
CA SER A 136 -0.13 -7.85 -5.73
C SER A 136 -1.07 -8.78 -4.96
N GLY A 137 -1.75 -8.26 -3.95
CA GLY A 137 -2.81 -8.98 -3.26
C GLY A 137 -4.01 -9.29 -4.16
N HIS A 138 -4.17 -8.57 -5.28
CA HIS A 138 -5.23 -8.84 -6.26
C HIS A 138 -4.97 -10.10 -7.09
N ASP A 139 -3.71 -10.55 -7.20
CA ASP A 139 -3.33 -11.77 -7.92
C ASP A 139 -3.42 -13.02 -7.04
N LEU A 140 -3.82 -12.86 -5.77
CA LEU A 140 -3.82 -13.91 -4.76
C LEU A 140 -5.25 -14.18 -4.24
N PRO A 141 -5.50 -15.33 -3.62
CA PRO A 141 -6.83 -15.69 -3.12
C PRO A 141 -7.39 -14.68 -2.11
N ARG A 142 -6.53 -14.07 -1.28
CA ARG A 142 -6.92 -13.11 -0.26
C ARG A 142 -5.90 -11.98 -0.17
N THR A 143 -6.40 -10.75 -0.11
CA THR A 143 -5.58 -9.57 0.13
C THR A 143 -5.38 -9.30 1.63
N LYS A 144 -4.52 -8.35 2.01
CA LYS A 144 -4.37 -7.86 3.38
C LYS A 144 -5.74 -7.58 4.02
N PRO A 145 -6.00 -8.00 5.25
CA PRO A 145 -5.07 -8.42 6.31
C PRO A 145 -4.66 -9.89 6.30
N PHE A 146 -5.00 -10.67 5.28
CA PHE A 146 -4.53 -12.04 5.13
C PHE A 146 -3.05 -12.06 4.70
N PRO A 147 -2.27 -13.10 5.11
CA PRO A 147 -0.82 -13.13 4.94
C PRO A 147 -0.35 -13.45 3.52
N ASP A 148 -1.26 -13.77 2.61
CA ASP A 148 -0.99 -14.42 1.32
C ASP A 148 0.09 -13.69 0.51
N VAL A 149 0.04 -12.35 0.45
CA VAL A 149 1.01 -11.56 -0.33
C VAL A 149 2.43 -11.60 0.25
N TYR A 150 2.57 -11.60 1.59
CA TYR A 150 3.87 -11.71 2.24
C TYR A 150 4.42 -13.11 2.18
N LEU A 151 3.57 -14.15 2.29
CA LEU A 151 3.98 -15.53 2.11
C LEU A 151 4.47 -15.80 0.68
N ALA A 152 3.76 -15.28 -0.33
CA ALA A 152 4.18 -15.39 -1.72
C ALA A 152 5.52 -14.68 -1.99
N ALA A 153 5.71 -13.49 -1.43
CA ALA A 153 6.96 -12.73 -1.55
C ALA A 153 8.14 -13.45 -0.88
N ALA A 154 7.96 -13.95 0.34
CA ALA A 154 8.99 -14.71 1.06
C ALA A 154 9.38 -16.00 0.32
N ALA A 155 8.39 -16.76 -0.15
CA ALA A 155 8.59 -17.99 -0.92
C ALA A 155 9.37 -17.74 -2.22
N ALA A 156 9.06 -16.67 -2.95
CA ALA A 156 9.77 -16.33 -4.19
C ALA A 156 11.24 -15.94 -3.95
N LEU A 157 11.56 -15.37 -2.77
CA LEU A 157 12.93 -15.06 -2.38
C LEU A 157 13.67 -16.28 -1.77
N GLY A 158 12.97 -17.40 -1.57
CA GLY A 158 13.52 -18.60 -0.94
C GLY A 158 13.90 -18.38 0.53
N VAL A 159 13.11 -17.53 1.25
CA VAL A 159 13.37 -17.18 2.66
C VAL A 159 12.14 -17.52 3.49
N GLU A 160 12.38 -18.16 4.65
CA GLU A 160 11.30 -18.40 5.61
C GLU A 160 10.73 -17.08 6.14
N PRO A 161 9.41 -16.94 6.26
CA PRO A 161 8.80 -15.68 6.72
C PRO A 161 9.35 -15.18 8.06
N THR A 162 9.69 -16.08 8.99
CA THR A 162 10.27 -15.76 10.30
C THR A 162 11.67 -15.11 10.21
N ARG A 163 12.29 -15.17 9.04
CA ARG A 163 13.59 -14.54 8.73
C ARG A 163 13.42 -13.30 7.83
N CYS A 164 12.18 -12.89 7.54
CA CYS A 164 11.86 -11.69 6.80
C CYS A 164 11.54 -10.54 7.74
N ALA A 165 12.00 -9.33 7.37
CA ALA A 165 11.43 -8.09 7.86
C ALA A 165 10.33 -7.61 6.90
N VAL A 166 9.26 -7.03 7.43
CA VAL A 166 8.21 -6.34 6.66
C VAL A 166 8.25 -4.87 7.04
N VAL A 167 8.13 -3.97 6.07
CA VAL A 167 7.94 -2.53 6.29
C VAL A 167 6.54 -2.14 5.81
N GLU A 168 5.75 -1.55 6.70
CA GLU A 168 4.31 -1.30 6.52
C GLU A 168 3.84 -0.04 7.24
N ASP A 169 2.82 0.63 6.71
CA ASP A 169 2.24 1.83 7.29
C ASP A 169 0.78 1.68 7.71
N THR A 170 0.12 0.55 7.36
CA THR A 170 -1.29 0.30 7.64
C THR A 170 -1.50 -0.79 8.70
N VAL A 171 -2.61 -0.69 9.46
CA VAL A 171 -3.04 -1.72 10.43
C VAL A 171 -3.28 -3.05 9.73
N THR A 172 -3.92 -3.05 8.55
CA THR A 172 -4.22 -4.26 7.77
C THR A 172 -2.96 -4.93 7.26
N GLY A 173 -1.98 -4.15 6.82
CA GLY A 173 -0.72 -4.68 6.33
C GLY A 173 0.19 -5.18 7.45
N VAL A 174 0.28 -4.46 8.57
CA VAL A 174 0.97 -4.95 9.78
C VAL A 174 0.37 -6.28 10.23
N THR A 175 -0.96 -6.38 10.31
CA THR A 175 -1.65 -7.64 10.66
C THR A 175 -1.26 -8.76 9.69
N ALA A 176 -1.26 -8.50 8.38
CA ALA A 176 -0.88 -9.49 7.37
C ALA A 176 0.57 -9.99 7.54
N GLY A 177 1.52 -9.06 7.78
CA GLY A 177 2.93 -9.40 8.02
C GLY A 177 3.13 -10.23 9.28
N VAL A 178 2.46 -9.88 10.37
CA VAL A 178 2.50 -10.63 11.64
C VAL A 178 1.91 -12.04 11.47
N VAL A 179 0.76 -12.16 10.81
CA VAL A 179 0.13 -13.47 10.55
C VAL A 179 0.98 -14.32 9.61
N ALA A 180 1.75 -13.72 8.70
CA ALA A 180 2.74 -14.42 7.87
C ALA A 180 3.92 -14.97 8.70
N GLY A 181 4.11 -14.50 9.93
CA GLY A 181 5.22 -14.87 10.81
C GLY A 181 6.45 -13.98 10.67
N ALA A 182 6.37 -12.89 9.93
CA ALA A 182 7.48 -11.95 9.75
C ALA A 182 7.62 -10.97 10.93
N THR A 183 8.80 -10.38 11.07
CA THR A 183 9.00 -9.23 11.96
C THR A 183 8.57 -7.95 11.25
N VAL A 184 7.59 -7.24 11.80
CA VAL A 184 7.02 -6.07 11.15
C VAL A 184 7.54 -4.77 11.75
N PHE A 185 8.01 -3.88 10.91
CA PHE A 185 8.40 -2.51 11.22
C PHE A 185 7.33 -1.56 10.67
N GLY A 186 6.67 -0.83 11.56
CA GLY A 186 5.64 0.13 11.20
C GLY A 186 6.26 1.47 10.81
N TYR A 187 5.88 2.02 9.67
CA TYR A 187 6.21 3.38 9.25
C TYR A 187 5.04 4.30 9.58
N SER A 188 5.29 5.34 10.38
CA SER A 188 4.26 6.31 10.80
C SER A 188 4.85 7.72 10.85
N PRO A 189 4.92 8.41 9.71
CA PRO A 189 5.50 9.75 9.64
C PRO A 189 4.64 10.83 10.31
N GLY A 190 3.44 10.47 10.74
CA GLY A 190 2.45 11.41 11.28
C GLY A 190 1.53 11.96 10.19
N GLY A 191 0.56 12.77 10.62
CA GLY A 191 -0.47 13.31 9.72
C GLY A 191 -1.76 12.51 9.72
N PRO A 192 -2.85 13.09 9.19
CA PRO A 192 -4.17 12.46 9.21
C PRO A 192 -4.32 11.30 8.21
N GLU A 193 -3.42 11.18 7.24
CA GLU A 193 -3.39 10.14 6.22
C GLU A 193 -2.65 8.87 6.64
N HIS A 194 -2.05 8.83 7.83
CA HIS A 194 -1.26 7.69 8.29
C HIS A 194 -1.85 7.06 9.55
N ALA A 195 -1.66 5.76 9.69
CA ALA A 195 -1.99 5.07 10.93
C ALA A 195 -1.11 5.57 12.08
N THR A 196 -1.70 5.72 13.27
CA THR A 196 -0.95 6.17 14.43
C THR A 196 0.06 5.12 14.90
N PRO A 197 1.19 5.53 15.54
CA PRO A 197 2.14 4.58 16.10
C PRO A 197 1.50 3.58 17.08
N GLN A 198 0.50 4.01 17.84
CA GLN A 198 -0.25 3.16 18.75
C GLN A 198 -1.05 2.09 18.02
N ALA A 199 -1.72 2.46 16.90
CA ALA A 199 -2.50 1.53 16.10
C ALA A 199 -1.61 0.46 15.44
N LEU A 200 -0.46 0.86 14.90
CA LEU A 200 0.50 -0.08 14.30
C LEU A 200 1.09 -1.03 15.34
N ARG A 201 1.44 -0.53 16.54
CA ARG A 201 1.90 -1.41 17.64
C ARG A 201 0.80 -2.36 18.11
N ALA A 202 -0.43 -1.90 18.22
CA ALA A 202 -1.56 -2.74 18.60
C ALA A 202 -1.85 -3.83 17.55
N ALA A 203 -1.55 -3.58 16.27
CA ALA A 203 -1.62 -4.58 15.20
C ALA A 203 -0.45 -5.57 15.20
N GLY A 204 0.59 -5.34 16.01
CA GLY A 204 1.73 -6.23 16.20
C GLY A 204 3.04 -5.78 15.58
N ALA A 205 3.16 -4.50 15.16
CA ALA A 205 4.45 -3.96 14.75
C ALA A 205 5.46 -4.00 15.90
N THR A 206 6.62 -4.62 15.65
CA THR A 206 7.69 -4.78 16.62
C THR A 206 8.33 -3.43 16.98
N GLN A 207 8.48 -2.59 15.98
CA GLN A 207 8.97 -1.21 16.11
C GLN A 207 8.20 -0.30 15.17
N VAL A 208 8.02 0.97 15.57
CA VAL A 208 7.42 2.01 14.71
C VAL A 208 8.37 3.18 14.65
N PHE A 209 8.59 3.73 13.47
CA PHE A 209 9.50 4.84 13.17
C PHE A 209 8.85 5.85 12.23
#